data_a083cf475b5dc72a209ad2574b0a66c6
#
_entry.id   a083cf475b5dc72a209ad2574b0a66c6
#
_cell.length_a   1.000
_cell.length_b   1.000
_cell.length_c   1.000
_cell.angle_alpha   90.00
_cell.angle_beta   90.00
_cell.angle_gamma   90.00
#
_symmetry.space_group_name_H-M   'P 1'
#
loop_
_entity.id
_entity.type
_entity.pdbx_description
1 polymer ?
#
loop_
_entity_poly.entity_id
_entity_poly.type
_entity_poly.pdbx_seq_one_letter_code
_entity_poly.pdbx_strand_id
1 'polypeptide(L)'
;MASAIDAKYNELIKTNPWIGKPVTNEQACPDKVGYYRHYEGLKYGGASIYWHPQTGAHLIYGLIRAKWAALGWEKSPLGYPASDEANAGSGKGRFNHFQNGTIIWKQNTSQAFAVYGRILDKWGEKNWDSGFLGFPVTDELGTPDGIGRFNHFEGGSIYWTPTTGAHIVMGMIREAWKNQGWEKGRLGYPRTDELVTEGTNGKGRYNLFEGGEIHWTPAGGTKVKLYEVNIEIWFSGFKCLNESNEISSSDEPYMFLGVSTSGQAQTPYETGVIGDVDQGNIIRTAARLYSGIAQDVILAVVIRENDQGDPNAYSSTFKSVLDAGNVALGASTGVTIPGGILQQVSNGLSNLLGAGDDTVGRRAELLTRDYLMQMVKKAEGGDPVADFTWDMGHDDEGIYRLYFFVKKV
;
A
#
# COMPACT_ATOMS: atom_id res chain seq x y z
N MET A 1 34.47 -39.29 18.96
CA MET A 1 34.63 -38.79 17.56
C MET A 1 34.58 -37.26 17.58
N ALA A 2 35.44 -36.61 16.84
CA ALA A 2 35.35 -35.14 16.72
C ALA A 2 34.02 -34.77 16.05
N SER A 3 33.38 -33.70 16.51
CA SER A 3 32.14 -33.18 15.89
C SER A 3 32.45 -32.60 14.53
N ALA A 4 31.38 -32.33 13.73
CA ALA A 4 31.54 -31.65 12.45
C ALA A 4 32.11 -30.21 12.60
N ILE A 5 31.81 -29.56 13.74
CA ILE A 5 32.36 -28.24 14.09
C ILE A 5 33.85 -28.37 14.42
N ASP A 6 34.27 -29.40 15.19
CA ASP A 6 35.69 -29.65 15.46
C ASP A 6 36.49 -29.96 14.20
N ALA A 7 35.91 -30.76 13.31
CA ALA A 7 36.54 -31.07 12.02
C ALA A 7 36.76 -29.80 11.19
N LYS A 8 35.74 -28.96 11.08
CA LYS A 8 35.80 -27.70 10.34
C LYS A 8 36.78 -26.71 10.98
N TYR A 9 36.78 -26.58 12.30
CA TYR A 9 37.72 -25.73 13.02
C TYR A 9 39.17 -26.16 12.74
N ASN A 10 39.47 -27.47 12.87
CA ASN A 10 40.82 -28.03 12.68
C ASN A 10 41.30 -27.87 11.22
N GLU A 11 40.41 -27.84 10.26
CA GLU A 11 40.69 -27.50 8.87
C GLU A 11 41.09 -26.02 8.72
N LEU A 12 40.23 -25.12 9.21
CA LEU A 12 40.31 -23.69 9.00
C LEU A 12 41.43 -23.01 9.78
N ILE A 13 41.71 -23.44 11.01
CA ILE A 13 42.71 -22.79 11.89
C ILE A 13 44.11 -22.83 11.31
N LYS A 14 44.41 -23.81 10.47
CA LYS A 14 45.70 -23.96 9.83
C LYS A 14 46.06 -22.81 8.89
N THR A 15 45.05 -22.26 8.22
CA THR A 15 45.20 -21.16 7.27
C THR A 15 44.65 -19.86 7.78
N ASN A 16 43.85 -19.90 8.83
CA ASN A 16 43.17 -18.75 9.43
C ASN A 16 43.42 -18.69 10.96
N PRO A 17 44.67 -18.48 11.41
CA PRO A 17 45.00 -18.49 12.86
C PRO A 17 44.28 -17.37 13.64
N TRP A 18 43.75 -16.35 12.97
CA TRP A 18 42.96 -15.28 13.54
C TRP A 18 41.60 -15.76 14.08
N ILE A 19 41.12 -16.94 13.74
CA ILE A 19 39.91 -17.53 14.34
C ILE A 19 40.09 -17.63 15.86
N GLY A 20 41.31 -17.93 16.30
CA GLY A 20 41.64 -18.02 17.71
C GLY A 20 41.10 -19.28 18.37
N LYS A 21 41.08 -19.29 19.72
CA LYS A 21 40.60 -20.41 20.52
C LYS A 21 39.07 -20.40 20.65
N PRO A 22 38.45 -21.57 20.92
CA PRO A 22 37.06 -21.64 21.33
C PRO A 22 36.82 -20.84 22.61
N VAL A 23 35.79 -20.03 22.63
CA VAL A 23 35.34 -19.27 23.83
C VAL A 23 34.08 -19.89 24.46
N THR A 24 33.44 -20.84 23.77
CA THR A 24 32.35 -21.66 24.29
C THR A 24 32.60 -23.14 24.01
N ASN A 25 31.94 -24.03 24.77
CA ASN A 25 31.78 -25.41 24.31
C ASN A 25 30.82 -25.44 23.11
N GLU A 26 30.77 -26.57 22.41
CA GLU A 26 29.74 -26.83 21.42
C GLU A 26 28.38 -26.89 22.10
N GLN A 27 27.42 -26.15 21.58
CA GLN A 27 26.08 -25.99 22.13
C GLN A 27 25.03 -26.28 21.03
N ALA A 28 23.91 -26.86 21.45
CA ALA A 28 22.75 -26.97 20.57
C ALA A 28 22.14 -25.60 20.32
N CYS A 29 21.73 -25.33 19.10
CA CYS A 29 20.95 -24.14 18.75
C CYS A 29 19.56 -24.16 19.42
N PRO A 30 18.96 -23.00 19.69
CA PRO A 30 17.63 -22.91 20.30
C PRO A 30 16.51 -23.66 19.58
N ASP A 31 16.65 -23.95 18.29
CA ASP A 31 15.73 -24.76 17.50
C ASP A 31 15.91 -26.29 17.71
N LYS A 32 16.96 -26.68 18.44
CA LYS A 32 17.35 -28.07 18.75
C LYS A 32 17.71 -28.92 17.52
N VAL A 33 17.99 -28.28 16.37
CA VAL A 33 18.38 -28.96 15.11
C VAL A 33 19.87 -28.82 14.86
N GLY A 34 20.38 -27.60 14.90
CA GLY A 34 21.79 -27.31 14.67
C GLY A 34 22.62 -27.21 15.93
N TYR A 35 23.92 -27.06 15.72
CA TYR A 35 24.92 -26.85 16.78
C TYR A 35 25.81 -25.68 16.42
N TYR A 36 26.40 -25.05 17.42
CA TYR A 36 27.36 -23.95 17.20
C TYR A 36 28.46 -23.94 18.27
N ARG A 37 29.54 -23.24 17.91
CA ARG A 37 30.62 -22.87 18.83
C ARG A 37 31.15 -21.50 18.46
N HIS A 38 31.42 -20.67 19.46
CA HIS A 38 32.03 -19.36 19.33
C HIS A 38 33.54 -19.43 19.53
N TYR A 39 34.26 -18.54 18.83
CA TYR A 39 35.71 -18.40 18.83
C TYR A 39 36.10 -16.93 19.05
N GLU A 40 37.34 -16.70 19.50
CA GLU A 40 37.88 -15.36 19.79
C GLU A 40 37.74 -14.40 18.61
N GLY A 41 38.03 -14.86 17.38
CA GLY A 41 37.94 -14.02 16.19
C GLY A 41 38.85 -12.80 16.24
N LEU A 42 40.12 -13.01 16.58
CA LEU A 42 41.10 -11.99 16.99
C LEU A 42 41.20 -10.76 16.08
N LYS A 43 40.91 -10.91 14.81
CA LYS A 43 41.00 -9.83 13.82
C LYS A 43 39.66 -9.13 13.55
N TYR A 44 38.54 -9.81 13.77
CA TYR A 44 37.23 -9.40 13.23
C TYR A 44 36.14 -9.26 14.32
N GLY A 45 36.51 -9.31 15.61
CA GLY A 45 35.57 -9.09 16.72
C GLY A 45 34.66 -10.27 16.98
N GLY A 46 35.16 -11.50 16.80
CA GLY A 46 34.44 -12.75 17.05
C GLY A 46 34.17 -13.54 15.79
N ALA A 47 34.23 -14.88 15.96
CA ALA A 47 33.93 -15.85 14.92
C ALA A 47 33.01 -16.95 15.49
N SER A 48 32.28 -17.62 14.64
CA SER A 48 31.43 -18.75 15.01
C SER A 48 31.42 -19.79 13.90
N ILE A 49 31.38 -21.06 14.28
CA ILE A 49 31.09 -22.15 13.34
C ILE A 49 29.72 -22.68 13.75
N TYR A 50 28.80 -22.70 12.80
CA TYR A 50 27.48 -23.31 12.92
C TYR A 50 27.40 -24.53 12.06
N TRP A 51 26.75 -25.55 12.55
CA TRP A 51 26.45 -26.77 11.83
C TRP A 51 24.95 -27.03 11.77
N HIS A 52 24.50 -27.47 10.61
CA HIS A 52 23.13 -27.93 10.40
C HIS A 52 23.14 -29.15 9.47
N PRO A 53 22.24 -30.16 9.64
CA PRO A 53 22.31 -31.40 8.85
C PRO A 53 22.18 -31.18 7.33
N GLN A 54 21.50 -30.13 6.88
CA GLN A 54 21.34 -29.83 5.46
C GLN A 54 22.48 -29.00 4.87
N THR A 55 23.13 -28.15 5.66
CA THR A 55 24.15 -27.22 5.14
C THR A 55 25.58 -27.65 5.46
N GLY A 56 25.79 -28.42 6.54
CA GLY A 56 27.12 -28.72 7.06
C GLY A 56 27.62 -27.69 8.06
N ALA A 57 28.92 -27.67 8.31
CA ALA A 57 29.57 -26.74 9.24
C ALA A 57 30.18 -25.57 8.48
N HIS A 58 29.82 -24.34 8.83
CA HIS A 58 30.25 -23.11 8.17
C HIS A 58 30.73 -22.06 9.14
N LEU A 59 31.80 -21.36 8.74
CA LEU A 59 32.39 -20.25 9.46
C LEU A 59 31.70 -18.93 9.10
N ILE A 60 31.36 -18.17 10.12
CA ILE A 60 30.85 -16.81 10.00
C ILE A 60 31.56 -15.90 11.00
N TYR A 61 31.94 -14.67 10.59
CA TYR A 61 32.69 -13.75 11.45
C TYR A 61 32.42 -12.26 11.10
N GLY A 62 32.98 -11.38 11.90
CA GLY A 62 32.97 -9.93 11.62
C GLY A 62 31.58 -9.32 11.50
N LEU A 63 31.44 -8.37 10.59
CA LEU A 63 30.19 -7.62 10.37
C LEU A 63 29.05 -8.48 9.82
N ILE A 64 29.37 -9.52 9.04
CA ILE A 64 28.36 -10.48 8.56
C ILE A 64 27.78 -11.26 9.73
N ARG A 65 28.64 -11.76 10.64
CA ARG A 65 28.22 -12.43 11.87
C ARG A 65 27.38 -11.50 12.76
N ALA A 66 27.84 -10.23 12.94
CA ALA A 66 27.14 -9.24 13.74
C ALA A 66 25.74 -8.92 13.17
N LYS A 67 25.63 -8.81 11.84
CA LYS A 67 24.37 -8.63 11.14
C LYS A 67 23.42 -9.80 11.39
N TRP A 68 23.89 -11.03 11.20
CA TRP A 68 23.09 -12.24 11.40
C TRP A 68 22.64 -12.39 12.87
N ALA A 69 23.50 -12.02 13.81
CA ALA A 69 23.14 -11.94 15.23
C ALA A 69 22.00 -10.94 15.49
N ALA A 70 22.09 -9.75 14.90
CA ALA A 70 21.07 -8.71 15.02
C ALA A 70 19.73 -9.11 14.41
N LEU A 71 19.73 -9.99 13.40
CA LEU A 71 18.52 -10.53 12.77
C LEU A 71 17.91 -11.72 13.56
N GLY A 72 18.60 -12.25 14.59
CA GLY A 72 18.11 -13.35 15.43
C GLY A 72 18.68 -14.72 15.07
N TRP A 73 19.89 -14.77 14.49
CA TRP A 73 20.64 -15.97 14.15
C TRP A 73 19.84 -16.93 13.24
N GLU A 74 19.88 -18.25 13.52
CA GLU A 74 19.18 -19.29 12.76
C GLU A 74 17.64 -19.15 12.77
N LYS A 75 17.08 -18.39 13.73
CA LYS A 75 15.64 -18.10 13.80
C LYS A 75 15.22 -16.95 12.85
N SER A 76 16.19 -16.24 12.26
CA SER A 76 15.91 -15.23 11.26
C SER A 76 15.34 -15.86 9.98
N PRO A 77 14.74 -15.07 9.09
CA PRO A 77 14.30 -15.55 7.77
C PRO A 77 15.42 -16.20 6.94
N LEU A 78 16.68 -15.90 7.23
CA LEU A 78 17.84 -16.46 6.54
C LEU A 78 18.11 -17.93 6.84
N GLY A 79 17.76 -18.39 8.05
CA GLY A 79 18.16 -19.73 8.52
C GLY A 79 19.66 -19.84 8.82
N TYR A 80 20.22 -21.04 8.65
CA TYR A 80 21.62 -21.36 8.93
C TYR A 80 22.57 -20.93 7.79
N PRO A 81 23.86 -20.67 8.11
CA PRO A 81 24.89 -20.49 7.10
C PRO A 81 24.98 -21.73 6.18
N ALA A 82 25.07 -21.49 4.89
CA ALA A 82 25.19 -22.51 3.85
C ALA A 82 26.52 -22.41 3.07
N SER A 83 27.35 -21.44 3.40
CA SER A 83 28.72 -21.31 2.90
C SER A 83 29.63 -20.71 3.95
N ASP A 84 30.91 -20.93 3.83
CA ASP A 84 31.92 -20.09 4.47
C ASP A 84 31.91 -18.70 3.83
N GLU A 85 32.51 -17.71 4.49
CA GLU A 85 32.62 -16.37 3.96
C GLU A 85 33.54 -16.34 2.71
N ALA A 86 33.02 -15.82 1.62
CA ALA A 86 33.69 -15.71 0.32
C ALA A 86 33.84 -14.26 -0.13
N ASN A 87 34.70 -14.03 -1.11
CA ASN A 87 34.81 -12.73 -1.78
C ASN A 87 33.56 -12.46 -2.62
N ALA A 88 33.05 -11.25 -2.52
CA ALA A 88 32.00 -10.75 -3.42
C ALA A 88 32.50 -10.72 -4.87
N GLY A 89 31.60 -10.87 -5.84
CA GLY A 89 31.93 -11.00 -7.25
C GLY A 89 32.72 -9.82 -7.83
N SER A 90 32.45 -8.61 -7.37
CA SER A 90 33.21 -7.40 -7.73
C SER A 90 34.61 -7.32 -7.09
N GLY A 91 34.97 -8.21 -6.17
CA GLY A 91 36.19 -8.14 -5.35
C GLY A 91 36.18 -7.03 -4.28
N LYS A 92 35.07 -6.28 -4.13
CA LYS A 92 34.97 -5.11 -3.23
C LYS A 92 34.23 -5.41 -1.93
N GLY A 93 34.02 -6.67 -1.59
CA GLY A 93 33.30 -7.07 -0.40
C GLY A 93 33.41 -8.56 -0.11
N ARG A 94 32.64 -8.99 0.86
CA ARG A 94 32.57 -10.40 1.28
C ARG A 94 31.12 -10.76 1.58
N PHE A 95 30.78 -12.05 1.49
CA PHE A 95 29.43 -12.55 1.77
C PHE A 95 29.45 -13.96 2.35
N ASN A 96 28.36 -14.32 3.04
CA ASN A 96 27.97 -15.71 3.31
C ASN A 96 26.60 -15.97 2.68
N HIS A 97 26.45 -17.14 2.10
CA HIS A 97 25.14 -17.69 1.80
C HIS A 97 24.53 -18.32 3.06
N PHE A 98 23.23 -18.23 3.15
CA PHE A 98 22.38 -18.87 4.15
C PHE A 98 21.35 -19.75 3.45
N GLN A 99 20.58 -20.55 4.19
CA GLN A 99 19.54 -21.41 3.62
C GLN A 99 18.58 -20.65 2.71
N ASN A 100 18.18 -19.44 3.09
CA ASN A 100 17.15 -18.67 2.38
C ASN A 100 17.61 -17.30 1.90
N GLY A 101 18.92 -17.00 1.96
CA GLY A 101 19.39 -15.66 1.61
C GLY A 101 20.90 -15.50 1.65
N THR A 102 21.32 -14.26 1.62
CA THR A 102 22.73 -13.84 1.65
C THR A 102 22.89 -12.63 2.55
N ILE A 103 23.94 -12.60 3.36
CA ILE A 103 24.44 -11.37 3.98
C ILE A 103 25.72 -11.01 3.27
N ILE A 104 25.79 -9.75 2.82
CA ILE A 104 26.95 -9.20 2.13
C ILE A 104 27.45 -7.93 2.83
N TRP A 105 28.76 -7.81 2.89
CA TRP A 105 29.47 -6.65 3.42
C TRP A 105 30.30 -6.02 2.33
N LYS A 106 30.18 -4.72 2.15
CA LYS A 106 31.04 -3.94 1.26
C LYS A 106 32.27 -3.46 2.01
N GLN A 107 33.44 -3.58 1.38
CA GLN A 107 34.73 -3.14 1.94
C GLN A 107 34.68 -1.65 2.30
N ASN A 108 35.31 -1.28 3.43
CA ASN A 108 35.36 0.07 3.96
C ASN A 108 34.00 0.65 4.42
N THR A 109 32.99 -0.20 4.67
CA THR A 109 31.74 0.19 5.30
C THR A 109 31.64 -0.39 6.71
N SER A 110 30.80 0.20 7.56
CA SER A 110 30.56 -0.24 8.95
C SER A 110 29.39 -1.22 9.07
N GLN A 111 28.72 -1.58 7.99
CA GLN A 111 27.52 -2.41 7.99
C GLN A 111 27.53 -3.47 6.91
N ALA A 112 26.94 -4.62 7.21
CA ALA A 112 26.55 -5.64 6.28
C ALA A 112 25.03 -5.64 6.12
N PHE A 113 24.53 -6.10 4.98
CA PHE A 113 23.09 -6.09 4.68
C PHE A 113 22.63 -7.47 4.23
N ALA A 114 21.38 -7.78 4.57
CA ALA A 114 20.73 -9.02 4.20
C ALA A 114 19.80 -8.84 3.00
N VAL A 115 19.87 -9.79 2.07
CA VAL A 115 18.97 -9.90 0.91
C VAL A 115 18.50 -11.34 0.82
N TYR A 116 17.19 -11.57 0.66
CA TYR A 116 16.65 -12.92 0.59
C TYR A 116 15.42 -13.02 -0.35
N GLY A 117 14.92 -14.24 -0.54
CA GLY A 117 13.72 -14.48 -1.32
C GLY A 117 13.79 -13.97 -2.77
N ARG A 118 12.67 -13.46 -3.27
CA ARG A 118 12.55 -13.01 -4.66
C ARG A 118 13.39 -11.78 -5.02
N ILE A 119 13.70 -10.96 -4.02
CA ILE A 119 14.61 -9.82 -4.22
C ILE A 119 16.02 -10.31 -4.45
N LEU A 120 16.46 -11.34 -3.71
CA LEU A 120 17.76 -12.01 -3.93
C LEU A 120 17.84 -12.61 -5.34
N ASP A 121 16.80 -13.33 -5.79
CA ASP A 121 16.73 -13.90 -7.13
C ASP A 121 16.91 -12.81 -8.20
N LYS A 122 16.13 -11.72 -8.07
CA LYS A 122 16.18 -10.57 -9.00
C LYS A 122 17.54 -9.89 -9.03
N TRP A 123 18.18 -9.71 -7.87
CA TRP A 123 19.53 -9.16 -7.79
C TRP A 123 20.55 -10.08 -8.45
N GLY A 124 20.40 -11.41 -8.30
CA GLY A 124 21.22 -12.42 -8.96
C GLY A 124 21.10 -12.37 -10.48
N GLU A 125 19.89 -12.21 -11.03
CA GLU A 125 19.66 -12.01 -12.48
C GLU A 125 20.43 -10.81 -13.05
N LYS A 126 20.80 -9.85 -12.21
CA LYS A 126 21.53 -8.63 -12.59
C LYS A 126 23.00 -8.64 -12.17
N ASN A 127 23.59 -9.82 -11.99
CA ASN A 127 25.00 -10.05 -11.64
C ASN A 127 25.40 -9.56 -10.23
N TRP A 128 24.49 -9.61 -9.26
CA TRP A 128 24.80 -9.33 -7.86
C TRP A 128 25.49 -7.95 -7.68
N ASP A 129 26.50 -7.90 -6.81
CA ASP A 129 27.32 -6.71 -6.53
C ASP A 129 28.21 -6.27 -7.71
N SER A 130 28.43 -7.14 -8.69
CA SER A 130 29.16 -6.83 -9.92
C SER A 130 28.30 -6.15 -10.99
N GLY A 131 26.96 -6.23 -10.85
CA GLY A 131 26.01 -5.61 -11.76
C GLY A 131 25.80 -4.12 -11.49
N PHE A 132 24.95 -3.50 -12.28
CA PHE A 132 24.67 -2.07 -12.19
C PHE A 132 23.97 -1.63 -10.88
N LEU A 133 23.32 -2.57 -10.16
CA LEU A 133 22.72 -2.31 -8.86
C LEU A 133 23.77 -2.11 -7.77
N GLY A 134 24.94 -2.77 -7.90
CA GLY A 134 25.96 -2.74 -6.86
C GLY A 134 25.53 -3.42 -5.57
N PHE A 135 26.10 -2.96 -4.45
CA PHE A 135 25.79 -3.50 -3.11
C PHE A 135 24.45 -3.01 -2.56
N PRO A 136 23.77 -3.84 -1.73
CA PRO A 136 22.62 -3.36 -0.96
C PRO A 136 23.07 -2.29 0.05
N VAL A 137 22.20 -1.30 0.27
CA VAL A 137 22.39 -0.22 1.26
C VAL A 137 21.33 -0.25 2.36
N THR A 138 20.39 -1.20 2.29
CA THR A 138 19.44 -1.55 3.35
C THR A 138 19.36 -3.05 3.49
N ASP A 139 18.88 -3.53 4.64
CA ASP A 139 18.32 -4.87 4.73
C ASP A 139 17.04 -4.97 3.91
N GLU A 140 16.52 -6.18 3.70
CA GLU A 140 15.18 -6.36 3.19
C GLU A 140 14.15 -5.91 4.21
N LEU A 141 13.34 -4.93 3.83
CA LEU A 141 12.34 -4.28 4.67
C LEU A 141 10.93 -4.55 4.14
N GLY A 142 9.95 -4.57 5.02
CA GLY A 142 8.54 -4.51 4.64
C GLY A 142 8.18 -3.11 4.15
N THR A 143 7.30 -3.04 3.16
CA THR A 143 6.74 -1.76 2.73
C THR A 143 5.77 -1.20 3.77
N PRO A 144 5.63 0.13 3.89
CA PRO A 144 4.75 0.77 4.87
C PRO A 144 3.26 0.43 4.76
N ASP A 145 2.79 -0.14 3.65
CA ASP A 145 1.44 -0.64 3.46
C ASP A 145 1.26 -2.10 3.93
N GLY A 146 2.37 -2.77 4.31
CA GLY A 146 2.38 -4.14 4.80
C GLY A 146 2.23 -5.23 3.72
N ILE A 147 2.17 -4.87 2.43
CA ILE A 147 1.91 -5.81 1.33
C ILE A 147 3.21 -6.34 0.71
N GLY A 148 4.16 -5.46 0.47
CA GLY A 148 5.39 -5.74 -0.26
C GLY A 148 6.63 -5.78 0.59
N ARG A 149 7.75 -6.02 -0.08
CA ARG A 149 9.10 -5.97 0.48
C ARG A 149 10.04 -5.26 -0.48
N PHE A 150 11.10 -4.70 0.05
CA PHE A 150 12.11 -4.02 -0.77
C PHE A 150 13.51 -4.05 -0.16
N ASN A 151 14.53 -3.92 -1.03
CA ASN A 151 15.88 -3.50 -0.67
C ASN A 151 16.26 -2.31 -1.53
N HIS A 152 16.99 -1.37 -0.95
CA HIS A 152 17.71 -0.37 -1.70
C HIS A 152 19.14 -0.85 -1.97
N PHE A 153 19.64 -0.53 -3.17
CA PHE A 153 20.99 -0.80 -3.65
C PHE A 153 21.64 0.51 -4.07
N GLU A 154 22.93 0.49 -4.30
CA GLU A 154 23.69 1.67 -4.76
C GLU A 154 23.13 2.25 -6.07
N GLY A 155 22.74 1.39 -7.01
CA GLY A 155 22.25 1.77 -8.35
C GLY A 155 20.73 1.84 -8.49
N GLY A 156 19.95 1.49 -7.46
CA GLY A 156 18.48 1.48 -7.56
C GLY A 156 17.79 0.79 -6.39
N SER A 157 16.58 0.33 -6.63
CA SER A 157 15.80 -0.41 -5.63
C SER A 157 15.08 -1.58 -6.28
N ILE A 158 14.94 -2.68 -5.56
CA ILE A 158 14.10 -3.80 -5.96
C ILE A 158 12.91 -3.82 -5.01
N TYR A 159 11.71 -3.83 -5.56
CA TYR A 159 10.45 -3.99 -4.84
C TYR A 159 9.79 -5.30 -5.27
N TRP A 160 9.18 -5.97 -4.33
CA TRP A 160 8.48 -7.22 -4.56
C TRP A 160 7.11 -7.22 -3.89
N THR A 161 6.11 -7.77 -4.59
CA THR A 161 4.82 -8.17 -4.02
C THR A 161 4.43 -9.55 -4.55
N PRO A 162 3.49 -10.28 -3.88
CA PRO A 162 2.97 -11.54 -4.42
C PRO A 162 2.31 -11.41 -5.79
N THR A 163 1.77 -10.23 -6.12
CA THR A 163 1.00 -9.97 -7.33
C THR A 163 1.84 -9.46 -8.49
N THR A 164 2.80 -8.56 -8.21
CA THR A 164 3.62 -7.96 -9.27
C THR A 164 4.92 -8.72 -9.54
N GLY A 165 5.43 -9.48 -8.56
CA GLY A 165 6.78 -10.03 -8.60
C GLY A 165 7.84 -9.02 -8.17
N ALA A 166 9.12 -9.37 -8.38
CA ALA A 166 10.26 -8.50 -8.03
C ALA A 166 10.69 -7.65 -9.24
N HIS A 167 10.67 -6.32 -9.07
CA HIS A 167 11.00 -5.37 -10.13
C HIS A 167 11.95 -4.28 -9.67
N ILE A 168 12.78 -3.83 -10.61
CA ILE A 168 13.80 -2.80 -10.39
C ILE A 168 13.26 -1.44 -10.80
N VAL A 169 13.45 -0.45 -9.93
CA VAL A 169 13.22 0.97 -10.23
C VAL A 169 14.50 1.74 -9.90
N MET A 170 14.98 2.57 -10.83
CA MET A 170 16.26 3.27 -10.65
C MET A 170 16.24 4.68 -11.23
N GLY A 171 17.31 5.43 -10.96
CA GLY A 171 17.56 6.75 -11.55
C GLY A 171 16.42 7.74 -11.36
N MET A 172 16.16 8.51 -12.41
CA MET A 172 15.12 9.57 -12.41
C MET A 172 13.70 9.03 -12.33
N ILE A 173 13.46 7.80 -12.81
CA ILE A 173 12.16 7.15 -12.68
C ILE A 173 11.88 6.82 -11.21
N ARG A 174 12.88 6.32 -10.48
CA ARG A 174 12.79 6.06 -9.04
C ARG A 174 12.49 7.33 -8.24
N GLU A 175 13.18 8.44 -8.55
CA GLU A 175 12.93 9.72 -7.89
C GLU A 175 11.53 10.29 -8.22
N ALA A 176 11.07 10.16 -9.47
CA ALA A 176 9.72 10.54 -9.84
C ALA A 176 8.66 9.70 -9.09
N TRP A 177 8.87 8.39 -8.97
CA TRP A 177 7.99 7.51 -8.20
C TRP A 177 7.98 7.85 -6.71
N LYS A 178 9.15 8.17 -6.14
CA LYS A 178 9.25 8.69 -4.77
C LYS A 178 8.40 9.95 -4.56
N ASN A 179 8.48 10.90 -5.50
CA ASN A 179 7.69 12.13 -5.43
C ASN A 179 6.18 11.90 -5.61
N GLN A 180 5.78 10.75 -6.16
CA GLN A 180 4.38 10.31 -6.24
C GLN A 180 3.93 9.50 -5.01
N GLY A 181 4.76 9.37 -3.95
CA GLY A 181 4.42 8.70 -2.70
C GLY A 181 4.73 7.20 -2.67
N TRP A 182 5.66 6.71 -3.52
CA TRP A 182 6.08 5.32 -3.63
C TRP A 182 4.88 4.38 -3.89
N GLU A 183 4.86 3.19 -3.28
CA GLU A 183 3.80 2.19 -3.39
C GLU A 183 2.44 2.67 -2.84
N LYS A 184 2.45 3.63 -1.91
CA LYS A 184 1.21 4.22 -1.36
C LYS A 184 0.59 5.26 -2.28
N GLY A 185 1.37 5.78 -3.24
CA GLY A 185 0.87 6.75 -4.21
C GLY A 185 0.00 6.11 -5.29
N ARG A 186 -0.54 6.95 -6.17
CA ARG A 186 -1.47 6.56 -7.25
C ARG A 186 -0.90 5.55 -8.24
N LEU A 187 0.43 5.45 -8.34
CA LEU A 187 1.11 4.48 -9.20
C LEU A 187 1.10 3.05 -8.65
N GLY A 188 1.07 2.88 -7.32
CA GLY A 188 1.23 1.56 -6.72
C GLY A 188 2.61 0.97 -6.96
N TYR A 189 2.70 -0.36 -7.00
CA TYR A 189 3.97 -1.09 -7.18
C TYR A 189 4.43 -1.15 -8.64
N PRO A 190 5.75 -1.26 -8.88
CA PRO A 190 6.27 -1.52 -10.22
C PRO A 190 5.85 -2.91 -10.71
N ARG A 191 5.51 -2.99 -11.99
CA ARG A 191 5.12 -4.23 -12.71
C ARG A 191 6.16 -4.67 -13.72
N THR A 192 7.16 -3.85 -13.99
CA THR A 192 8.28 -4.15 -14.90
C THR A 192 9.58 -3.65 -14.31
N ASP A 193 10.69 -4.25 -14.74
CA ASP A 193 12.00 -3.60 -14.69
C ASP A 193 11.97 -2.39 -15.64
N GLU A 194 13.02 -1.57 -15.62
CA GLU A 194 13.15 -0.46 -16.56
C GLU A 194 13.24 -0.97 -18.00
N LEU A 195 12.36 -0.46 -18.85
CA LEU A 195 12.24 -0.78 -20.27
C LEU A 195 12.75 0.38 -21.14
N VAL A 196 13.11 0.08 -22.38
CA VAL A 196 13.54 1.08 -23.37
C VAL A 196 12.31 1.69 -24.04
N THR A 197 12.24 3.01 -24.10
CA THR A 197 11.18 3.72 -24.81
C THR A 197 11.46 3.69 -26.32
N GLU A 198 10.52 3.21 -27.11
CA GLU A 198 10.60 3.20 -28.58
C GLU A 198 10.76 4.62 -29.14
N GLY A 199 11.40 4.75 -30.29
CA GLY A 199 11.61 6.03 -30.97
C GLY A 199 12.63 6.99 -30.30
N THR A 200 13.30 6.57 -29.23
CA THR A 200 14.29 7.39 -28.51
C THR A 200 15.74 7.04 -28.82
N ASN A 201 15.99 6.21 -29.85
CA ASN A 201 17.31 5.66 -30.17
C ASN A 201 17.99 5.00 -28.97
N GLY A 202 17.21 4.28 -28.14
CA GLY A 202 17.67 3.57 -26.96
C GLY A 202 18.00 4.46 -25.76
N LYS A 203 17.72 5.77 -25.80
CA LYS A 203 18.07 6.71 -24.71
C LYS A 203 16.92 6.94 -23.73
N GLY A 204 15.66 6.68 -24.12
CA GLY A 204 14.51 6.79 -23.22
C GLY A 204 14.30 5.51 -22.42
N ARG A 205 13.72 5.66 -21.25
CA ARG A 205 13.40 4.56 -20.32
C ARG A 205 12.01 4.73 -19.74
N TYR A 206 11.38 3.63 -19.37
CA TYR A 206 10.13 3.66 -18.63
C TYR A 206 9.95 2.43 -17.74
N ASN A 207 9.16 2.57 -16.69
CA ASN A 207 8.61 1.46 -15.92
C ASN A 207 7.08 1.54 -15.96
N LEU A 208 6.44 0.38 -16.01
CA LEU A 208 5.02 0.23 -15.77
C LEU A 208 4.78 -0.02 -14.27
N PHE A 209 3.73 0.57 -13.75
CA PHE A 209 3.27 0.42 -12.38
C PHE A 209 1.82 -0.08 -12.38
N GLU A 210 1.27 -0.43 -11.24
CA GLU A 210 -0.13 -0.88 -11.15
C GLU A 210 -1.13 0.18 -11.63
N GLY A 211 -0.91 1.44 -11.29
CA GLY A 211 -1.83 2.56 -11.59
C GLY A 211 -1.35 3.53 -12.66
N GLY A 212 -0.27 3.21 -13.41
CA GLY A 212 0.25 4.10 -14.43
C GLY A 212 1.62 3.71 -14.94
N GLU A 213 2.31 4.66 -15.54
CA GLU A 213 3.65 4.52 -16.08
C GLU A 213 4.48 5.78 -15.86
N ILE A 214 5.79 5.62 -15.71
CA ILE A 214 6.74 6.74 -15.67
C ILE A 214 7.70 6.56 -16.82
N HIS A 215 7.77 7.57 -17.68
CA HIS A 215 8.71 7.68 -18.79
C HIS A 215 9.81 8.68 -18.43
N TRP A 216 11.01 8.42 -18.89
CA TRP A 216 12.13 9.36 -18.80
C TRP A 216 12.88 9.42 -20.11
N THR A 217 13.27 10.63 -20.51
CA THR A 217 14.19 10.88 -21.62
C THR A 217 15.21 11.94 -21.24
N PRO A 218 16.44 11.91 -21.80
CA PRO A 218 17.45 12.94 -21.52
C PRO A 218 16.99 14.38 -21.83
N ALA A 219 16.17 14.55 -22.87
CA ALA A 219 15.71 15.88 -23.30
C ALA A 219 14.42 16.32 -22.61
N GLY A 220 13.53 15.37 -22.27
CA GLY A 220 12.19 15.65 -21.75
C GLY A 220 12.00 15.43 -20.26
N GLY A 221 13.04 14.94 -19.56
CA GLY A 221 12.93 14.58 -18.14
C GLY A 221 11.96 13.43 -17.89
N THR A 222 11.34 13.42 -16.73
CA THR A 222 10.34 12.42 -16.34
C THR A 222 8.92 12.89 -16.64
N LYS A 223 8.09 11.97 -17.14
CA LYS A 223 6.64 12.16 -17.36
C LYS A 223 5.90 11.02 -16.69
N VAL A 224 4.95 11.36 -15.83
CA VAL A 224 4.05 10.41 -15.17
C VAL A 224 2.74 10.38 -15.92
N LYS A 225 2.28 9.20 -16.31
CA LYS A 225 0.98 8.96 -16.92
C LYS A 225 0.22 7.96 -16.06
N LEU A 226 -0.89 8.39 -15.47
CA LEU A 226 -1.76 7.53 -14.68
C LEU A 226 -2.78 6.84 -15.59
N TYR A 227 -3.10 5.59 -15.27
CA TYR A 227 -4.18 4.89 -15.95
C TYR A 227 -5.52 5.43 -15.48
N GLU A 228 -6.40 5.67 -16.43
CA GLU A 228 -7.78 6.01 -16.18
C GLU A 228 -8.54 4.73 -15.84
N VAL A 229 -9.28 4.76 -14.75
CA VAL A 229 -10.15 3.67 -14.32
C VAL A 229 -11.55 4.23 -14.21
N ASN A 230 -12.49 3.69 -14.97
CA ASN A 230 -13.90 4.05 -14.87
C ASN A 230 -14.53 3.29 -13.68
N ILE A 231 -15.31 4.02 -12.92
CA ILE A 231 -16.04 3.51 -11.77
C ILE A 231 -17.50 3.97 -11.79
N GLU A 232 -18.32 3.25 -11.05
CA GLU A 232 -19.66 3.70 -10.69
C GLU A 232 -19.78 3.73 -9.17
N ILE A 233 -20.47 4.77 -8.66
CA ILE A 233 -20.89 4.87 -7.25
C ILE A 233 -22.39 4.68 -7.22
N TRP A 234 -22.85 3.78 -6.39
CA TRP A 234 -24.25 3.39 -6.28
C TRP A 234 -24.75 3.59 -4.85
N PHE A 235 -26.01 4.01 -4.74
CA PHE A 235 -26.80 3.93 -3.52
C PHE A 235 -27.65 2.66 -3.61
N SER A 236 -27.55 1.77 -2.62
CA SER A 236 -28.23 0.49 -2.61
C SER A 236 -29.43 0.43 -1.68
N GLY A 237 -29.72 1.53 -0.98
CA GLY A 237 -30.84 1.64 -0.08
C GLY A 237 -30.45 2.07 1.33
N PHE A 238 -31.38 1.94 2.27
CA PHE A 238 -31.17 2.30 3.66
C PHE A 238 -31.88 1.35 4.61
N LYS A 239 -31.51 1.44 5.89
CA LYS A 239 -32.20 0.79 7.01
C LYS A 239 -32.59 1.87 8.02
N CYS A 240 -33.86 1.88 8.46
CA CYS A 240 -34.27 2.66 9.61
C CYS A 240 -33.74 2.02 10.90
N LEU A 241 -32.89 2.76 11.62
CA LEU A 241 -32.29 2.31 12.88
C LEU A 241 -33.14 2.74 14.07
N ASN A 242 -33.76 3.90 13.96
CA ASN A 242 -34.69 4.48 14.92
C ASN A 242 -35.70 5.34 14.18
N GLU A 243 -36.97 5.26 14.51
CA GLU A 243 -38.04 6.13 13.98
C GLU A 243 -38.11 7.44 14.78
N SER A 244 -38.75 8.45 14.21
CA SER A 244 -39.04 9.71 14.89
C SER A 244 -39.98 9.50 16.10
N ASN A 245 -39.95 10.43 17.03
CA ASN A 245 -40.85 10.41 18.19
C ASN A 245 -42.24 11.06 17.90
N GLU A 246 -42.64 11.15 16.64
CA GLU A 246 -43.89 11.78 16.25
C GLU A 246 -45.12 10.95 16.59
N ILE A 247 -46.25 11.64 16.66
CA ILE A 247 -47.57 11.06 17.02
C ILE A 247 -48.15 10.22 15.85
N SER A 248 -47.64 10.41 14.63
CA SER A 248 -47.92 9.60 13.47
C SER A 248 -47.22 8.24 13.57
N SER A 249 -47.86 7.18 13.18
CA SER A 249 -47.49 5.81 13.50
C SER A 249 -46.29 5.27 12.70
N SER A 250 -45.68 6.05 11.79
CA SER A 250 -44.51 5.64 10.94
C SER A 250 -43.89 6.86 10.24
N ASP A 251 -42.60 6.77 9.98
CA ASP A 251 -41.85 7.82 9.27
C ASP A 251 -42.15 7.79 7.76
N GLU A 252 -42.11 8.98 7.14
CA GLU A 252 -42.26 9.15 5.68
C GLU A 252 -41.00 9.82 5.06
N PRO A 253 -39.79 9.23 5.19
CA PRO A 253 -38.57 9.87 4.73
C PRO A 253 -38.51 10.00 3.21
N TYR A 254 -37.90 11.10 2.76
CA TYR A 254 -37.46 11.25 1.39
C TYR A 254 -36.01 11.78 1.32
N MET A 255 -35.27 11.41 0.29
CA MET A 255 -33.86 11.67 0.23
C MET A 255 -33.45 12.27 -1.11
N PHE A 256 -32.51 13.22 -1.02
CA PHE A 256 -31.73 13.72 -2.17
C PHE A 256 -30.30 13.21 -2.04
N LEU A 257 -29.79 12.56 -3.06
CA LEU A 257 -28.43 12.07 -3.13
C LEU A 257 -27.78 12.54 -4.42
N GLY A 258 -26.53 12.97 -4.34
CA GLY A 258 -25.83 13.40 -5.55
C GLY A 258 -24.33 13.49 -5.35
N VAL A 259 -23.63 13.59 -6.48
CA VAL A 259 -22.17 13.63 -6.54
C VAL A 259 -21.73 14.87 -7.31
N SER A 260 -20.85 15.66 -6.69
CA SER A 260 -20.11 16.73 -7.37
C SER A 260 -18.76 16.23 -7.84
N THR A 261 -18.35 16.60 -9.05
CA THR A 261 -17.10 16.18 -9.70
C THR A 261 -16.39 17.34 -10.38
N SER A 262 -15.13 17.17 -10.74
CA SER A 262 -14.34 18.17 -11.48
C SER A 262 -14.65 18.20 -12.97
N GLY A 263 -15.89 18.36 -13.39
CA GLY A 263 -16.12 18.60 -14.82
C GLY A 263 -17.40 18.06 -15.44
N GLN A 264 -18.19 17.25 -14.77
CA GLN A 264 -19.51 16.83 -15.27
C GLN A 264 -20.56 16.89 -14.16
N ALA A 265 -21.61 17.66 -14.39
CA ALA A 265 -22.79 17.65 -13.52
C ALA A 265 -23.43 16.25 -13.59
N GLN A 266 -23.59 15.60 -12.44
CA GLN A 266 -24.39 14.38 -12.33
C GLN A 266 -25.81 14.76 -11.98
N THR A 267 -26.78 14.02 -12.49
CA THR A 267 -28.19 14.22 -12.12
C THR A 267 -28.39 13.70 -10.68
N PRO A 268 -28.93 14.50 -9.77
CA PRO A 268 -29.27 14.03 -8.44
C PRO A 268 -30.27 12.88 -8.50
N TYR A 269 -30.18 11.97 -7.56
CA TYR A 269 -31.18 10.94 -7.33
C TYR A 269 -32.12 11.40 -6.19
N GLU A 270 -33.40 11.20 -6.41
CA GLU A 270 -34.46 11.51 -5.47
C GLU A 270 -35.27 10.24 -5.20
N THR A 271 -35.49 9.89 -3.94
CA THR A 271 -36.25 8.67 -3.60
C THR A 271 -37.75 8.85 -3.82
N GLY A 272 -38.27 10.08 -3.80
CA GLY A 272 -39.67 10.34 -3.49
C GLY A 272 -39.94 10.05 -2.02
N VAL A 273 -41.16 10.33 -1.60
CA VAL A 273 -41.65 10.00 -0.24
C VAL A 273 -41.82 8.50 -0.10
N ILE A 274 -41.24 7.92 0.94
CA ILE A 274 -41.33 6.48 1.24
C ILE A 274 -42.19 6.35 2.50
N GLY A 275 -43.46 5.94 2.33
CA GLY A 275 -44.40 5.82 3.45
C GLY A 275 -44.16 4.56 4.28
N ASP A 276 -44.65 4.60 5.51
CA ASP A 276 -44.69 3.49 6.47
C ASP A 276 -43.32 2.88 6.77
N VAL A 277 -42.31 3.72 7.10
CA VAL A 277 -40.96 3.28 7.44
C VAL A 277 -40.79 3.12 8.94
N ASP A 278 -40.87 1.90 9.44
CA ASP A 278 -40.68 1.56 10.85
C ASP A 278 -39.25 1.20 11.21
N GLN A 279 -38.92 1.22 12.48
CA GLN A 279 -37.64 0.77 13.01
C GLN A 279 -37.34 -0.67 12.57
N GLY A 280 -36.17 -0.85 11.97
CA GLY A 280 -35.68 -2.13 11.45
C GLY A 280 -36.01 -2.39 9.98
N ASN A 281 -36.90 -1.60 9.36
CA ASN A 281 -37.21 -1.68 7.94
C ASN A 281 -35.97 -1.46 7.09
N ILE A 282 -35.87 -2.28 6.02
CA ILE A 282 -34.77 -2.20 5.03
C ILE A 282 -35.40 -1.88 3.68
N ILE A 283 -35.14 -0.69 3.18
CA ILE A 283 -35.57 -0.25 1.85
C ILE A 283 -34.40 -0.47 0.89
N ARG A 284 -34.65 -1.28 -0.14
CA ARG A 284 -33.64 -1.59 -1.17
C ARG A 284 -33.93 -0.82 -2.45
N THR A 285 -32.88 -0.24 -3.02
CA THR A 285 -32.91 0.44 -4.30
C THR A 285 -31.60 0.17 -5.06
N ALA A 286 -31.50 0.64 -6.29
CA ALA A 286 -30.29 0.58 -7.08
C ALA A 286 -30.16 1.88 -7.90
N ALA A 287 -29.68 2.93 -7.25
CA ALA A 287 -29.51 4.22 -7.88
C ALA A 287 -28.03 4.50 -8.16
N ARG A 288 -27.68 4.70 -9.42
CA ARG A 288 -26.34 5.11 -9.81
C ARG A 288 -26.17 6.60 -9.62
N LEU A 289 -25.32 6.98 -8.68
CA LEU A 289 -25.02 8.38 -8.35
C LEU A 289 -23.91 8.98 -9.20
N TYR A 290 -22.97 8.12 -9.61
CA TYR A 290 -21.82 8.52 -10.42
C TYR A 290 -21.43 7.43 -11.43
N SER A 291 -21.00 7.85 -12.61
CA SER A 291 -20.35 6.99 -13.61
C SER A 291 -19.30 7.82 -14.34
N GLY A 292 -18.04 7.41 -14.28
CA GLY A 292 -16.95 8.13 -14.94
C GLY A 292 -15.58 7.71 -14.42
N ILE A 293 -14.57 8.48 -14.79
CA ILE A 293 -13.19 8.26 -14.36
C ILE A 293 -13.08 8.41 -12.83
N ALA A 294 -12.38 7.48 -12.19
CA ALA A 294 -12.10 7.55 -10.76
C ALA A 294 -11.33 8.84 -10.44
N GLN A 295 -11.96 9.75 -9.73
CA GLN A 295 -11.44 11.04 -9.30
C GLN A 295 -11.97 11.38 -7.92
N ASP A 296 -11.47 12.45 -7.31
CA ASP A 296 -12.05 12.99 -6.09
C ASP A 296 -13.46 13.49 -6.36
N VAL A 297 -14.41 13.09 -5.54
CA VAL A 297 -15.81 13.49 -5.65
C VAL A 297 -16.35 13.90 -4.29
N ILE A 298 -17.35 14.79 -4.26
CA ILE A 298 -18.11 15.08 -3.04
C ILE A 298 -19.45 14.37 -3.17
N LEU A 299 -19.68 13.40 -2.30
CA LEU A 299 -20.98 12.76 -2.13
C LEU A 299 -21.79 13.61 -1.14
N ALA A 300 -22.98 14.01 -1.54
CA ALA A 300 -23.90 14.80 -0.73
C ALA A 300 -25.24 14.08 -0.57
N VAL A 301 -25.77 14.10 0.64
CA VAL A 301 -27.06 13.50 1.00
C VAL A 301 -27.85 14.46 1.90
N VAL A 302 -29.15 14.56 1.66
CA VAL A 302 -30.11 15.19 2.55
C VAL A 302 -31.26 14.20 2.76
N ILE A 303 -31.68 14.02 4.01
CA ILE A 303 -32.85 13.23 4.41
C ILE A 303 -33.82 14.19 5.04
N ARG A 304 -35.08 14.11 4.67
CA ARG A 304 -36.17 14.91 5.21
C ARG A 304 -37.36 14.01 5.55
N GLU A 305 -38.14 14.42 6.52
CA GLU A 305 -39.44 13.86 6.82
C GLU A 305 -40.53 14.65 6.07
N ASN A 306 -41.57 13.95 5.60
CA ASN A 306 -42.65 14.55 4.81
C ASN A 306 -43.88 14.81 5.66
N ASP A 307 -43.92 15.96 6.31
CA ASP A 307 -45.09 16.35 7.13
C ASP A 307 -46.20 17.04 6.34
N GLN A 308 -45.89 17.97 5.49
CA GLN A 308 -46.85 18.69 4.65
C GLN A 308 -46.24 19.44 3.46
N GLY A 309 -44.96 19.16 3.07
CA GLY A 309 -44.24 19.87 2.03
C GLY A 309 -44.36 19.27 0.64
N ASP A 310 -43.96 20.04 -0.39
CA ASP A 310 -43.73 19.51 -1.73
C ASP A 310 -42.26 19.04 -1.85
N PRO A 311 -41.98 17.73 -1.89
CA PRO A 311 -40.62 17.21 -2.02
C PRO A 311 -39.86 17.79 -3.21
N ASN A 312 -40.54 18.14 -4.30
CA ASN A 312 -39.93 18.69 -5.51
C ASN A 312 -39.41 20.14 -5.34
N ALA A 313 -39.89 20.86 -4.29
CA ALA A 313 -39.47 22.25 -4.06
C ALA A 313 -37.95 22.36 -3.76
N TYR A 314 -37.35 21.32 -3.26
CA TYR A 314 -35.93 21.28 -2.85
C TYR A 314 -34.97 20.73 -3.93
N SER A 315 -35.49 20.03 -4.92
CA SER A 315 -34.70 19.39 -6.00
C SER A 315 -33.80 20.38 -6.74
N SER A 316 -34.37 21.53 -7.16
CA SER A 316 -33.60 22.55 -7.89
C SER A 316 -32.51 23.20 -7.04
N THR A 317 -32.75 23.38 -5.74
CA THR A 317 -31.78 23.95 -4.80
C THR A 317 -30.68 22.94 -4.50
N PHE A 318 -31.02 21.67 -4.27
CA PHE A 318 -30.02 20.61 -4.11
C PHE A 318 -29.12 20.47 -5.34
N LYS A 319 -29.70 20.49 -6.55
CA LYS A 319 -28.95 20.51 -7.80
C LYS A 319 -28.00 21.70 -7.88
N SER A 320 -28.43 22.90 -7.50
CA SER A 320 -27.59 24.10 -7.50
C SER A 320 -26.38 23.96 -6.54
N VAL A 321 -26.58 23.31 -5.40
CA VAL A 321 -25.48 23.02 -4.45
C VAL A 321 -24.45 22.07 -5.07
N LEU A 322 -24.89 21.02 -5.76
CA LEU A 322 -23.99 20.10 -6.45
C LEU A 322 -23.25 20.81 -7.61
N ASP A 323 -23.94 21.64 -8.38
CA ASP A 323 -23.34 22.41 -9.48
C ASP A 323 -22.27 23.38 -8.96
N ALA A 324 -22.47 24.02 -7.82
CA ALA A 324 -21.46 24.85 -7.18
C ALA A 324 -20.24 24.01 -6.73
N GLY A 325 -20.46 22.81 -6.22
CA GLY A 325 -19.40 21.85 -5.93
C GLY A 325 -18.61 21.45 -7.18
N ASN A 326 -19.29 21.19 -8.31
CA ASN A 326 -18.64 20.86 -9.58
C ASN A 326 -17.72 21.99 -10.06
N VAL A 327 -18.18 23.25 -10.03
CA VAL A 327 -17.38 24.42 -10.42
C VAL A 327 -16.15 24.56 -9.52
N ALA A 328 -16.32 24.41 -8.21
CA ALA A 328 -15.25 24.54 -7.24
C ALA A 328 -14.19 23.43 -7.40
N LEU A 329 -14.61 22.18 -7.64
CA LEU A 329 -13.71 21.05 -7.93
C LEU A 329 -12.98 21.22 -9.25
N GLY A 330 -13.65 21.72 -10.30
CA GLY A 330 -13.05 21.97 -11.61
C GLY A 330 -12.00 23.09 -11.61
N ALA A 331 -12.12 24.06 -10.71
CA ALA A 331 -11.15 25.15 -10.54
C ALA A 331 -9.88 24.71 -9.75
N SER A 332 -9.92 23.57 -9.06
CA SER A 332 -8.78 23.05 -8.31
C SER A 332 -7.82 22.32 -9.25
N THR A 333 -6.74 22.98 -9.67
CA THR A 333 -5.70 22.41 -10.56
C THR A 333 -4.62 21.61 -9.80
N GLY A 334 -4.86 21.14 -8.58
CA GLY A 334 -3.86 20.50 -7.72
C GLY A 334 -4.33 19.24 -6.99
N VAL A 335 -3.37 18.54 -6.45
CA VAL A 335 -3.49 17.24 -5.76
C VAL A 335 -4.32 17.30 -4.46
N THR A 336 -4.66 18.48 -3.99
CA THR A 336 -5.41 18.66 -2.74
C THR A 336 -6.61 19.57 -2.96
N ILE A 337 -7.81 19.07 -2.66
CA ILE A 337 -9.02 19.89 -2.64
C ILE A 337 -8.92 20.88 -1.47
N PRO A 338 -9.02 22.19 -1.71
CA PRO A 338 -9.04 23.15 -0.63
C PRO A 338 -10.22 22.86 0.33
N GLY A 339 -9.96 22.77 1.63
CA GLY A 339 -10.99 22.46 2.64
C GLY A 339 -12.22 23.38 2.60
N GLY A 340 -12.09 24.55 1.98
CA GLY A 340 -13.21 25.47 1.75
C GLY A 340 -14.28 24.96 0.78
N ILE A 341 -13.97 24.05 -0.15
CA ILE A 341 -14.95 23.53 -1.12
C ILE A 341 -15.98 22.64 -0.45
N LEU A 342 -15.52 21.70 0.37
CA LEU A 342 -16.40 20.85 1.17
C LEU A 342 -17.30 21.69 2.09
N GLN A 343 -16.73 22.75 2.68
CA GLN A 343 -17.49 23.70 3.52
C GLN A 343 -18.54 24.46 2.71
N GLN A 344 -18.26 24.85 1.45
CA GLN A 344 -19.25 25.51 0.58
C GLN A 344 -20.43 24.60 0.26
N VAL A 345 -20.17 23.34 -0.09
CA VAL A 345 -21.23 22.35 -0.32
C VAL A 345 -22.02 22.11 0.95
N SER A 346 -21.36 21.93 2.08
CA SER A 346 -22.01 21.74 3.39
C SER A 346 -22.87 22.94 3.80
N ASN A 347 -22.39 24.18 3.58
CA ASN A 347 -23.15 25.40 3.83
C ASN A 347 -24.36 25.54 2.88
N GLY A 348 -24.14 25.13 1.59
CA GLY A 348 -25.24 25.10 0.62
C GLY A 348 -26.34 24.13 1.03
N LEU A 349 -26.00 22.95 1.54
CA LEU A 349 -26.94 21.99 2.10
C LEU A 349 -27.67 22.57 3.35
N SER A 350 -26.98 23.40 4.13
CA SER A 350 -27.62 24.09 5.30
C SER A 350 -28.69 25.05 4.89
N ASN A 351 -28.58 25.71 3.73
CA ASN A 351 -29.55 26.66 3.22
C ASN A 351 -30.79 25.98 2.58
N LEU A 352 -30.76 24.67 2.37
CA LEU A 352 -31.91 23.86 1.97
C LEU A 352 -32.95 23.72 3.07
N LEU A 353 -32.64 24.19 4.29
CA LEU A 353 -33.50 24.15 5.45
C LEU A 353 -34.48 25.32 5.40
N GLY A 354 -35.56 25.18 4.64
CA GLY A 354 -36.70 26.08 4.74
C GLY A 354 -37.52 25.81 6.03
N ALA A 355 -38.16 26.85 6.58
CA ALA A 355 -39.11 26.68 7.67
C ALA A 355 -40.29 25.83 7.16
N GLY A 356 -40.48 24.62 7.67
CA GLY A 356 -41.71 23.87 7.42
C GLY A 356 -41.63 22.36 7.30
N ASP A 357 -40.47 21.78 6.96
CA ASP A 357 -40.27 20.33 6.98
C ASP A 357 -39.06 20.00 7.84
N ASP A 358 -39.17 18.98 8.66
CA ASP A 358 -38.08 18.61 9.55
C ASP A 358 -36.94 17.90 8.80
N THR A 359 -35.73 18.37 9.05
CA THR A 359 -34.55 17.78 8.44
C THR A 359 -34.01 16.71 9.34
N VAL A 360 -34.19 15.46 8.95
CA VAL A 360 -33.62 14.30 9.63
C VAL A 360 -32.11 14.33 9.62
N GLY A 361 -31.50 14.62 8.47
CA GLY A 361 -30.04 14.68 8.40
C GLY A 361 -29.51 15.21 7.07
N ARG A 362 -28.28 15.72 7.13
CA ARG A 362 -27.50 16.11 5.95
C ARG A 362 -26.06 15.74 6.11
N ARG A 363 -25.42 15.36 5.03
CA ARG A 363 -23.99 15.04 5.00
C ARG A 363 -23.39 15.33 3.64
N ALA A 364 -22.21 15.93 3.63
CA ALA A 364 -21.37 16.01 2.46
C ALA A 364 -19.97 15.52 2.84
N GLU A 365 -19.41 14.65 2.05
CA GLU A 365 -18.08 14.07 2.31
C GLU A 365 -17.27 13.98 1.03
N LEU A 366 -15.98 14.28 1.16
CA LEU A 366 -15.01 14.11 0.11
C LEU A 366 -14.60 12.63 0.06
N LEU A 367 -14.99 11.94 -0.99
CA LEU A 367 -14.48 10.62 -1.33
C LEU A 367 -13.29 10.81 -2.27
N THR A 368 -12.08 10.62 -1.76
CA THR A 368 -10.90 10.75 -2.59
C THR A 368 -10.81 9.62 -3.62
N ARG A 369 -10.16 9.88 -4.75
CA ARG A 369 -9.89 8.84 -5.75
C ARG A 369 -9.24 7.61 -5.11
N ASP A 370 -8.29 7.83 -4.21
CA ASP A 370 -7.56 6.73 -3.58
C ASP A 370 -8.46 5.87 -2.69
N TYR A 371 -9.39 6.50 -1.96
CA TYR A 371 -10.43 5.80 -1.21
C TYR A 371 -11.33 4.97 -2.14
N LEU A 372 -11.81 5.57 -3.23
CA LEU A 372 -12.65 4.88 -4.23
C LEU A 372 -11.91 3.69 -4.88
N MET A 373 -10.62 3.85 -5.18
CA MET A 373 -9.79 2.77 -5.72
C MET A 373 -9.52 1.65 -4.71
N GLN A 374 -9.44 1.95 -3.42
CA GLN A 374 -9.38 0.92 -2.37
C GLN A 374 -10.67 0.09 -2.33
N MET A 375 -11.84 0.74 -2.47
CA MET A 375 -13.13 0.04 -2.54
C MET A 375 -13.18 -0.91 -3.76
N VAL A 376 -12.74 -0.43 -4.94
CA VAL A 376 -12.63 -1.27 -6.15
C VAL A 376 -11.72 -2.48 -5.91
N LYS A 377 -10.55 -2.29 -5.30
CA LYS A 377 -9.61 -3.39 -5.00
C LYS A 377 -10.21 -4.44 -4.04
N LYS A 378 -10.98 -4.01 -3.04
CA LYS A 378 -11.69 -4.93 -2.13
C LYS A 378 -12.70 -5.79 -2.90
N ALA A 379 -13.47 -5.18 -3.80
CA ALA A 379 -14.42 -5.90 -4.64
C ALA A 379 -13.75 -6.92 -5.58
N GLU A 380 -12.62 -6.57 -6.20
CA GLU A 380 -11.80 -7.47 -7.04
C GLU A 380 -11.18 -8.61 -6.23
N GLY A 381 -10.89 -8.42 -4.93
CA GLY A 381 -10.35 -9.42 -4.01
C GLY A 381 -11.35 -10.47 -3.51
N GLY A 382 -12.60 -10.43 -4.01
CA GLY A 382 -13.65 -11.39 -3.65
C GLY A 382 -14.40 -11.02 -2.36
N ASP A 383 -14.18 -9.84 -1.81
CA ASP A 383 -15.08 -9.25 -0.81
C ASP A 383 -16.31 -8.73 -1.58
N PRO A 384 -17.49 -9.40 -1.46
CA PRO A 384 -18.67 -9.03 -2.25
C PRO A 384 -19.25 -7.67 -1.85
N VAL A 385 -18.65 -7.01 -0.86
CA VAL A 385 -19.18 -5.80 -0.25
C VAL A 385 -18.08 -4.76 -0.13
N ALA A 386 -17.70 -4.16 -1.26
CA ALA A 386 -16.96 -2.89 -1.25
C ALA A 386 -17.88 -1.74 -0.84
N ASP A 387 -18.66 -1.96 0.21
CA ASP A 387 -19.68 -1.05 0.67
C ASP A 387 -19.12 -0.13 1.74
N PHE A 388 -19.59 1.10 1.74
CA PHE A 388 -19.48 1.98 2.87
C PHE A 388 -20.88 2.44 3.31
N THR A 389 -21.01 2.76 4.58
CA THR A 389 -22.32 3.15 5.15
C THR A 389 -22.21 4.48 5.84
N TRP A 390 -23.30 5.22 5.83
CA TRP A 390 -23.46 6.44 6.61
C TRP A 390 -24.67 6.30 7.53
N ASP A 391 -24.49 6.53 8.82
CA ASP A 391 -25.58 6.73 9.75
C ASP A 391 -25.89 8.23 9.78
N MET A 392 -27.15 8.59 9.57
CA MET A 392 -27.63 9.96 9.46
C MET A 392 -28.94 10.11 10.23
N GLY A 393 -29.13 11.26 10.85
CA GLY A 393 -30.27 11.55 11.67
C GLY A 393 -29.91 11.79 13.14
N HIS A 394 -30.91 11.97 13.97
CA HIS A 394 -30.81 12.06 15.43
C HIS A 394 -32.06 11.49 16.10
N ASP A 395 -32.00 11.25 17.40
CA ASP A 395 -32.99 10.45 18.12
C ASP A 395 -34.44 11.00 18.06
N ASP A 396 -34.60 12.31 17.82
CA ASP A 396 -35.92 12.94 17.75
C ASP A 396 -36.57 12.88 16.36
N GLU A 397 -35.77 12.79 15.30
CA GLU A 397 -36.18 12.89 13.88
C GLU A 397 -35.94 11.59 13.09
N GLY A 398 -35.58 10.53 13.78
CA GLY A 398 -35.23 9.27 13.16
C GLY A 398 -33.74 9.12 12.80
N ILE A 399 -33.26 7.89 12.74
CA ILE A 399 -31.86 7.54 12.35
C ILE A 399 -31.88 6.50 11.27
N TYR A 400 -31.19 6.79 10.17
CA TYR A 400 -31.13 5.96 9.00
C TYR A 400 -29.70 5.57 8.65
N ARG A 401 -29.45 4.28 8.38
CA ARG A 401 -28.18 3.78 7.82
C ARG A 401 -28.31 3.64 6.33
N LEU A 402 -27.55 4.44 5.59
CA LEU A 402 -27.47 4.43 4.14
C LEU A 402 -26.36 3.50 3.69
N TYR A 403 -26.60 2.77 2.59
CA TYR A 403 -25.66 1.82 2.01
C TYR A 403 -25.23 2.26 0.62
N PHE A 404 -23.93 2.28 0.40
CA PHE A 404 -23.31 2.66 -0.86
C PHE A 404 -22.30 1.60 -1.30
N PHE A 405 -22.08 1.46 -2.58
CA PHE A 405 -20.99 0.64 -3.10
C PHE A 405 -20.33 1.28 -4.31
N VAL A 406 -19.07 0.88 -4.56
CA VAL A 406 -18.26 1.31 -5.70
C VAL A 406 -17.90 0.09 -6.51
N LYS A 407 -18.10 0.15 -7.82
CA LYS A 407 -17.66 -0.91 -8.73
C LYS A 407 -16.85 -0.33 -9.88
N LYS A 408 -15.90 -1.12 -10.39
CA LYS A 408 -15.17 -0.85 -11.63
C LYS A 408 -16.03 -1.19 -12.83
N VAL A 409 -15.94 -0.40 -13.90
CA VAL A 409 -16.69 -0.57 -15.14
C VAL A 409 -15.74 -0.80 -16.31
#